data_2b6df37e6a26d3bb0aa08e91b9d17145
#
_entry.id   2b6df37e6a26d3bb0aa08e91b9d17145
#
_cell.length_a   1.000
_cell.length_b   1.000
_cell.length_c   1.000
_cell.angle_alpha   90.00
_cell.angle_beta   90.00
_cell.angle_gamma   90.00
#
_symmetry.space_group_name_H-M   'P 1'
#
loop_
_entity.id
_entity.type
_entity.pdbx_description
1 polymer ?
#
loop_
_entity_poly.entity_id
_entity_poly.type
_entity_poly.pdbx_seq_one_letter_code
_entity_poly.pdbx_strand_id
1 'polypeptide(L)'
;IYSEFLQLYDNQNKPIFVSGTGDKKQKNLEKIVTKLVEEEYLEQKLADLKGRKILLAVNSYEQVKIVHEHLINLGWGNRVIALIKDDNKSEWLDDDSENESNSRLQRGRVSEFAYKPDKVILIAPLKAMERGHNIVDENGMAAIGAAYFLVLPHPSPDDLSYAIHSINRWAIENYKTATGKNLKELGTNFRDKAYRQWLRLLHLPIRLRTLDEENLKAMHWDITVSLWQVVGRLIRGGSNAELFWCDAKFGVNVAQMNEQEDTPSTSILVGIRDLLQPYFEDSEEQTNKIDKQIVQALYRPFYDAIANTKNLF
;
A
#
# COMPACT_ATOMS: atom_id res chain seq x y z
N ILE A 1 -16.60 -4.60 -1.10
CA ILE A 1 -15.54 -3.75 -0.50
C ILE A 1 -15.99 -2.31 -0.55
N TYR A 2 -15.88 -1.58 0.57
CA TYR A 2 -16.07 -0.12 0.63
C TYR A 2 -14.70 0.56 0.50
N SER A 3 -14.63 1.72 -0.13
CA SER A 3 -13.39 2.50 -0.30
C SER A 3 -13.68 3.99 -0.13
N GLU A 4 -12.85 4.67 0.67
CA GLU A 4 -12.99 6.11 0.95
C GLU A 4 -11.64 6.80 1.04
N PHE A 5 -11.52 7.96 0.38
CA PHE A 5 -10.40 8.86 0.56
C PHE A 5 -10.69 9.83 1.70
N LEU A 6 -9.92 9.74 2.79
CA LEU A 6 -10.04 10.63 3.93
C LEU A 6 -9.24 11.91 3.66
N GLN A 7 -9.95 13.01 3.49
CA GLN A 7 -9.34 14.32 3.29
C GLN A 7 -8.93 14.90 4.65
N LEU A 8 -7.74 14.51 5.13
CA LEU A 8 -7.23 14.96 6.42
C LEU A 8 -6.42 16.25 6.29
N TYR A 9 -6.76 17.23 7.13
CA TYR A 9 -6.14 18.55 7.14
C TYR A 9 -5.48 18.83 8.48
N ASP A 10 -4.35 19.54 8.45
CA ASP A 10 -3.69 20.01 9.67
C ASP A 10 -4.42 21.24 10.27
N ASN A 11 -3.95 21.70 11.43
CA ASN A 11 -4.56 22.83 12.15
C ASN A 11 -4.51 24.16 11.38
N GLN A 12 -3.78 24.23 10.26
CA GLN A 12 -3.76 25.36 9.32
C GLN A 12 -4.65 25.15 8.10
N ASN A 13 -5.51 24.12 8.12
CA ASN A 13 -6.36 23.69 7.01
C ASN A 13 -5.55 23.34 5.75
N LYS A 14 -4.36 22.75 5.91
CA LYS A 14 -3.54 22.25 4.81
C LYS A 14 -3.61 20.74 4.76
N PRO A 15 -3.72 20.14 3.56
CA PRO A 15 -3.74 18.69 3.40
C PRO A 15 -2.43 18.07 3.90
N ILE A 16 -2.54 16.93 4.57
CA ILE A 16 -1.39 16.26 5.18
C ILE A 16 -0.76 15.29 4.18
N PHE A 17 0.43 15.63 3.68
CA PHE A 17 1.23 14.79 2.80
C PHE A 17 2.33 14.09 3.60
N VAL A 18 2.32 12.76 3.66
CA VAL A 18 3.42 11.98 4.24
C VAL A 18 4.56 11.88 3.23
N SER A 19 5.18 13.01 2.94
CA SER A 19 6.27 13.12 1.97
C SER A 19 7.43 13.90 2.56
N GLY A 20 8.62 13.71 2.01
CA GLY A 20 9.85 14.34 2.48
C GLY A 20 10.82 13.32 3.07
N THR A 21 11.90 13.82 3.65
CA THR A 21 12.93 13.02 4.33
C THR A 21 12.99 13.40 5.81
N GLY A 22 13.39 12.44 6.65
CA GLY A 22 13.62 12.67 8.07
C GLY A 22 12.39 13.16 8.85
N ASP A 23 12.60 14.08 9.77
CA ASP A 23 11.63 14.56 10.76
C ASP A 23 10.31 15.07 10.19
N LYS A 24 10.34 15.65 8.98
CA LYS A 24 9.10 16.16 8.35
C LYS A 24 8.14 15.02 8.00
N LYS A 25 8.68 13.90 7.50
CA LYS A 25 7.87 12.71 7.16
C LYS A 25 7.27 12.13 8.42
N GLN A 26 8.05 11.99 9.48
CA GLN A 26 7.59 11.52 10.79
C GLN A 26 6.46 12.39 11.33
N LYS A 27 6.68 13.72 11.45
CA LYS A 27 5.67 14.66 11.95
C LYS A 27 4.37 14.64 11.16
N ASN A 28 4.42 14.46 9.84
CA ASN A 28 3.21 14.39 9.04
C ASN A 28 2.47 13.04 9.23
N LEU A 29 3.20 11.94 9.44
CA LEU A 29 2.61 10.65 9.79
C LEU A 29 1.92 10.72 11.16
N GLU A 30 2.56 11.32 12.16
CA GLU A 30 2.00 11.58 13.50
C GLU A 30 0.72 12.44 13.40
N LYS A 31 0.71 13.49 12.55
CA LYS A 31 -0.50 14.32 12.33
C LYS A 31 -1.67 13.51 11.75
N ILE A 32 -1.42 12.61 10.78
CA ILE A 32 -2.49 11.73 10.26
C ILE A 32 -3.07 10.89 11.40
N VAL A 33 -2.21 10.26 12.21
CA VAL A 33 -2.65 9.43 13.33
C VAL A 33 -3.43 10.26 14.35
N THR A 34 -2.95 11.46 14.70
CA THR A 34 -3.67 12.40 15.59
C THR A 34 -5.06 12.70 15.05
N LYS A 35 -5.19 13.02 13.75
CA LYS A 35 -6.49 13.31 13.15
C LYS A 35 -7.43 12.10 13.16
N LEU A 36 -6.93 10.89 12.91
CA LEU A 36 -7.75 9.67 13.00
C LEU A 36 -8.28 9.42 14.42
N VAL A 37 -7.55 9.85 15.44
CA VAL A 37 -7.97 9.76 16.85
C VAL A 37 -8.90 10.91 17.22
N GLU A 38 -8.53 12.17 16.95
CA GLU A 38 -9.29 13.37 17.31
C GLU A 38 -10.68 13.43 16.66
N GLU A 39 -10.79 12.97 15.41
CA GLU A 39 -12.03 12.92 14.63
C GLU A 39 -12.79 11.58 14.81
N GLU A 40 -12.37 10.77 15.81
CA GLU A 40 -12.98 9.51 16.24
C GLU A 40 -13.08 8.42 15.15
N TYR A 41 -12.38 8.54 14.02
CA TYR A 41 -12.41 7.55 12.93
C TYR A 41 -12.09 6.13 13.42
N LEU A 42 -11.07 5.97 14.28
CA LEU A 42 -10.67 4.66 14.79
C LEU A 42 -11.66 4.10 15.80
N GLU A 43 -12.18 4.95 16.72
CA GLU A 43 -13.11 4.51 17.77
C GLU A 43 -14.46 4.08 17.18
N GLN A 44 -15.02 4.91 16.30
CA GLN A 44 -16.29 4.61 15.63
C GLN A 44 -16.16 3.35 14.78
N LYS A 45 -15.06 3.23 14.04
CA LYS A 45 -14.85 2.04 13.19
C LYS A 45 -14.71 0.76 14.00
N LEU A 46 -13.99 0.78 15.13
CA LEU A 46 -13.89 -0.38 16.02
C LEU A 46 -15.25 -0.78 16.63
N ALA A 47 -16.14 0.19 16.86
CA ALA A 47 -17.49 -0.10 17.30
C ALA A 47 -18.34 -0.76 16.20
N ASP A 48 -18.22 -0.28 14.95
CA ASP A 48 -19.00 -0.77 13.80
C ASP A 48 -18.57 -2.17 13.32
N LEU A 49 -17.33 -2.55 13.52
CA LEU A 49 -16.75 -3.79 12.97
C LEU A 49 -17.18 -5.08 13.69
N LYS A 50 -18.02 -4.99 14.75
CA LYS A 50 -18.61 -6.14 15.44
C LYS A 50 -17.58 -7.22 15.85
N GLY A 51 -16.48 -6.82 16.47
CA GLY A 51 -15.39 -7.69 16.92
C GLY A 51 -14.25 -7.90 15.91
N ARG A 52 -14.42 -7.49 14.64
CA ARG A 52 -13.31 -7.45 13.71
C ARG A 52 -12.39 -6.25 14.01
N LYS A 53 -11.16 -6.33 13.56
CA LYS A 53 -10.07 -5.46 13.95
C LYS A 53 -9.68 -4.50 12.83
N ILE A 54 -8.83 -3.52 13.16
CA ILE A 54 -8.30 -2.54 12.20
C ILE A 54 -6.83 -2.85 11.88
N LEU A 55 -6.44 -2.61 10.64
CA LEU A 55 -5.06 -2.54 10.16
C LEU A 55 -4.69 -1.09 9.88
N LEU A 56 -3.61 -0.59 10.48
CA LEU A 56 -2.92 0.63 10.04
C LEU A 56 -1.72 0.22 9.19
N ALA A 57 -1.81 0.46 7.89
CA ALA A 57 -0.78 0.08 6.92
C ALA A 57 0.20 1.23 6.70
N VAL A 58 1.49 0.92 6.82
CA VAL A 58 2.62 1.83 6.58
C VAL A 58 3.64 1.19 5.63
N ASN A 59 4.73 1.88 5.28
CA ASN A 59 5.72 1.34 4.33
C ASN A 59 6.91 0.63 4.98
N SER A 60 7.22 0.90 6.26
CA SER A 60 8.42 0.35 6.92
C SER A 60 8.20 0.06 8.40
N TYR A 61 9.05 -0.78 8.98
CA TYR A 61 9.04 -1.07 10.43
C TYR A 61 9.40 0.16 11.28
N GLU A 62 10.22 1.07 10.78
CA GLU A 62 10.47 2.36 11.41
C GLU A 62 9.18 3.18 11.56
N GLN A 63 8.36 3.22 10.49
CA GLN A 63 7.05 3.87 10.56
C GLN A 63 6.07 3.15 11.50
N VAL A 64 6.16 1.82 11.61
CA VAL A 64 5.39 1.07 12.62
C VAL A 64 5.75 1.56 14.02
N LYS A 65 7.04 1.72 14.32
CA LYS A 65 7.52 2.22 15.62
C LYS A 65 6.96 3.61 15.90
N ILE A 66 7.09 4.54 14.96
CA ILE A 66 6.59 5.92 15.07
C ILE A 66 5.09 5.94 15.39
N VAL A 67 4.29 5.22 14.59
CA VAL A 67 2.82 5.19 14.76
C VAL A 67 2.44 4.54 16.09
N HIS A 68 3.11 3.46 16.49
CA HIS A 68 2.86 2.78 17.74
C HIS A 68 3.16 3.67 18.96
N GLU A 69 4.35 4.27 19.03
CA GLU A 69 4.73 5.18 20.10
C GLU A 69 3.78 6.38 20.19
N HIS A 70 3.40 6.95 19.03
CA HIS A 70 2.47 8.07 18.99
C HIS A 70 1.07 7.70 19.49
N LEU A 71 0.54 6.53 19.12
CA LEU A 71 -0.75 6.05 19.65
C LEU A 71 -0.70 5.74 21.14
N ILE A 72 0.42 5.23 21.68
CA ILE A 72 0.60 5.09 23.13
C ILE A 72 0.51 6.45 23.82
N ASN A 73 1.19 7.46 23.28
CA ASN A 73 1.15 8.83 23.81
C ASN A 73 -0.27 9.46 23.76
N LEU A 74 -1.10 9.03 22.81
CA LEU A 74 -2.50 9.42 22.69
C LEU A 74 -3.46 8.57 23.58
N GLY A 75 -2.91 7.69 24.43
CA GLY A 75 -3.70 6.87 25.35
C GLY A 75 -4.22 5.55 24.79
N TRP A 76 -3.73 5.10 23.64
CA TRP A 76 -4.18 3.87 22.96
C TRP A 76 -3.33 2.63 23.28
N GLY A 77 -2.40 2.71 24.23
CA GLY A 77 -1.37 1.68 24.47
C GLY A 77 -1.91 0.25 24.62
N ASN A 78 -3.03 0.05 25.29
CA ASN A 78 -3.65 -1.26 25.48
C ASN A 78 -4.43 -1.79 24.26
N ARG A 79 -4.54 -1.00 23.21
CA ARG A 79 -5.37 -1.29 22.02
C ARG A 79 -4.58 -1.34 20.72
N VAL A 80 -3.27 -1.21 20.79
CA VAL A 80 -2.40 -1.19 19.61
C VAL A 80 -1.33 -2.26 19.69
N ILE A 81 -1.09 -2.93 18.57
CA ILE A 81 -0.08 -3.96 18.42
C ILE A 81 0.80 -3.61 17.23
N ALA A 82 2.11 -3.49 17.49
CA ALA A 82 3.12 -3.27 16.47
C ALA A 82 3.60 -4.59 15.88
N LEU A 83 3.56 -4.74 14.54
CA LEU A 83 4.22 -5.85 13.88
C LEU A 83 5.73 -5.59 13.82
N ILE A 84 6.52 -6.52 14.35
CA ILE A 84 7.99 -6.42 14.39
C ILE A 84 8.64 -7.53 13.53
N LYS A 85 9.91 -7.33 13.14
CA LYS A 85 10.70 -8.36 12.45
C LYS A 85 10.98 -9.54 13.37
N ASP A 86 11.15 -10.73 12.80
CA ASP A 86 11.42 -11.95 13.57
C ASP A 86 12.79 -11.90 14.26
N ASP A 87 13.78 -11.21 13.67
CA ASP A 87 15.18 -11.18 14.14
C ASP A 87 15.51 -10.02 15.10
N ASN A 88 14.60 -9.07 15.31
CA ASN A 88 14.88 -7.82 16.03
C ASN A 88 14.24 -7.77 17.41
N LYS A 89 14.73 -8.62 18.34
CA LYS A 89 14.47 -8.40 19.77
C LYS A 89 15.22 -7.19 20.31
N SER A 90 16.36 -6.80 19.72
CA SER A 90 17.27 -5.79 20.26
C SER A 90 16.92 -4.33 19.96
N GLU A 91 16.26 -4.02 18.85
CA GLU A 91 15.93 -2.63 18.50
C GLU A 91 14.77 -2.02 19.33
N TRP A 92 14.08 -2.86 20.10
CA TRP A 92 12.92 -2.49 20.94
C TRP A 92 13.19 -2.72 22.44
N LEU A 93 14.45 -2.99 22.83
CA LEU A 93 14.85 -3.46 24.15
C LEU A 93 15.26 -2.30 25.07
N ASP A 94 14.42 -1.29 25.28
CA ASP A 94 14.70 -0.33 26.35
C ASP A 94 13.84 -0.51 27.60
N ASP A 95 12.88 -1.46 27.62
CA ASP A 95 12.10 -1.71 28.83
C ASP A 95 11.51 -3.13 28.91
N ASP A 96 11.95 -3.91 29.90
CA ASP A 96 11.56 -5.30 30.19
C ASP A 96 10.20 -5.41 30.92
N SER A 97 9.24 -4.54 30.68
CA SER A 97 7.93 -4.65 31.31
C SER A 97 7.04 -5.67 30.58
N GLU A 98 6.40 -6.57 31.33
CA GLU A 98 5.45 -7.59 30.80
C GLU A 98 4.33 -6.99 29.95
N ASN A 99 3.95 -5.74 30.21
CA ASN A 99 2.91 -5.01 29.46
C ASN A 99 3.36 -4.66 28.02
N GLU A 100 4.64 -4.42 27.79
CA GLU A 100 5.17 -4.12 26.47
C GLU A 100 5.26 -5.36 25.56
N SER A 101 5.47 -6.53 26.14
CA SER A 101 5.47 -7.82 25.41
C SER A 101 4.13 -8.07 24.70
N ASN A 102 3.03 -7.60 25.25
CA ASN A 102 1.69 -7.78 24.70
C ASN A 102 1.33 -6.77 23.58
N SER A 103 2.05 -5.66 23.47
CA SER A 103 1.84 -4.63 22.45
C SER A 103 2.63 -4.89 21.16
N ARG A 104 3.36 -5.99 21.07
CA ARG A 104 4.23 -6.36 19.93
C ARG A 104 3.91 -7.76 19.43
N LEU A 105 4.00 -7.97 18.13
CA LEU A 105 3.75 -9.25 17.48
C LEU A 105 4.83 -9.50 16.42
N GLN A 106 5.50 -10.63 16.49
CA GLN A 106 6.49 -11.01 15.50
C GLN A 106 5.81 -11.33 14.16
N ARG A 107 6.46 -11.01 13.05
CA ARG A 107 5.93 -11.25 11.70
C ARG A 107 5.53 -12.71 11.50
N GLY A 108 6.35 -13.68 11.92
CA GLY A 108 6.06 -15.10 11.80
C GLY A 108 4.81 -15.54 12.57
N ARG A 109 4.37 -14.76 13.55
CA ARG A 109 3.20 -15.02 14.39
C ARG A 109 1.99 -14.13 14.11
N VAL A 110 2.00 -13.39 13.00
CA VAL A 110 0.93 -12.40 12.71
C VAL A 110 -0.47 -13.04 12.63
N SER A 111 -0.60 -14.33 12.32
CA SER A 111 -1.88 -15.06 12.36
C SER A 111 -2.52 -15.07 13.76
N GLU A 112 -1.72 -14.98 14.83
CA GLU A 112 -2.23 -14.92 16.20
C GLU A 112 -2.99 -13.62 16.50
N PHE A 113 -2.84 -12.61 15.64
CA PHE A 113 -3.62 -11.38 15.75
C PHE A 113 -5.12 -11.63 15.67
N ALA A 114 -5.57 -12.66 14.97
CA ALA A 114 -6.97 -13.06 14.91
C ALA A 114 -7.57 -13.34 16.29
N TYR A 115 -6.78 -13.90 17.20
CA TYR A 115 -7.20 -14.31 18.55
C TYR A 115 -6.95 -13.25 19.63
N LYS A 116 -6.42 -12.06 19.25
CA LYS A 116 -6.30 -10.95 20.17
C LYS A 116 -7.69 -10.39 20.53
N PRO A 117 -7.84 -9.71 21.69
CA PRO A 117 -9.12 -9.13 22.10
C PRO A 117 -9.76 -8.26 21.02
N ASP A 118 -11.07 -8.06 21.13
CA ASP A 118 -11.78 -7.11 20.28
C ASP A 118 -11.27 -5.68 20.51
N LYS A 119 -11.53 -4.83 19.50
CA LYS A 119 -11.14 -3.40 19.53
C LYS A 119 -9.63 -3.16 19.58
N VAL A 120 -8.83 -4.07 19.00
CA VAL A 120 -7.38 -3.93 18.87
C VAL A 120 -7.01 -3.55 17.44
N ILE A 121 -5.98 -2.76 17.31
CA ILE A 121 -5.43 -2.25 16.05
C ILE A 121 -4.06 -2.89 15.80
N LEU A 122 -3.85 -3.44 14.59
CA LEU A 122 -2.54 -3.88 14.12
C LEU A 122 -1.89 -2.76 13.31
N ILE A 123 -0.64 -2.44 13.63
CA ILE A 123 0.20 -1.52 12.85
C ILE A 123 1.24 -2.38 12.12
N ALA A 124 1.24 -2.35 10.80
CA ALA A 124 2.12 -3.22 10.02
C ALA A 124 2.62 -2.59 8.72
N PRO A 125 3.84 -2.94 8.26
CA PRO A 125 4.29 -2.59 6.93
C PRO A 125 3.45 -3.34 5.87
N LEU A 126 3.05 -2.64 4.81
CA LEU A 126 2.27 -3.23 3.71
C LEU A 126 2.94 -4.51 3.18
N LYS A 127 4.25 -4.46 2.90
CA LYS A 127 5.01 -5.61 2.40
C LYS A 127 5.06 -6.81 3.34
N ALA A 128 5.01 -6.58 4.66
CA ALA A 128 4.94 -7.67 5.63
C ALA A 128 3.58 -8.38 5.59
N MET A 129 2.54 -7.64 5.18
CA MET A 129 1.17 -8.14 5.05
C MET A 129 0.90 -8.80 3.69
N GLU A 130 1.73 -8.61 2.67
CA GLU A 130 1.56 -9.20 1.33
C GLU A 130 1.74 -10.71 1.30
N ARG A 131 2.56 -11.29 2.15
CA ARG A 131 2.97 -12.71 2.04
C ARG A 131 2.68 -13.53 3.29
N GLY A 132 2.16 -14.73 3.06
CA GLY A 132 2.37 -15.90 3.93
C GLY A 132 1.36 -16.12 5.06
N HIS A 133 0.56 -15.16 5.50
CA HIS A 133 -0.22 -15.34 6.72
C HIS A 133 -1.72 -15.16 6.51
N ASN A 134 -2.51 -16.10 7.02
CA ASN A 134 -3.96 -15.98 7.12
C ASN A 134 -4.30 -15.42 8.49
N ILE A 135 -4.89 -14.24 8.53
CA ILE A 135 -5.41 -13.63 9.76
C ILE A 135 -6.92 -13.84 9.76
N VAL A 136 -7.32 -15.07 10.06
CA VAL A 136 -8.73 -15.51 10.07
C VAL A 136 -9.10 -16.03 11.45
N ASP A 137 -10.36 -15.87 11.82
CA ASP A 137 -10.92 -16.45 13.03
C ASP A 137 -11.15 -17.98 12.89
N GLU A 138 -11.71 -18.61 13.91
CA GLU A 138 -12.00 -20.03 13.97
C GLU A 138 -12.98 -20.50 12.88
N ASN A 139 -13.79 -19.57 12.33
CA ASN A 139 -14.75 -19.86 11.26
C ASN A 139 -14.15 -19.62 9.86
N GLY A 140 -12.86 -19.26 9.77
CA GLY A 140 -12.19 -18.94 8.52
C GLY A 140 -12.54 -17.54 7.97
N MET A 141 -13.19 -16.69 8.76
CA MET A 141 -13.54 -15.32 8.39
C MET A 141 -12.38 -14.36 8.68
N ALA A 142 -12.21 -13.35 7.85
CA ALA A 142 -11.16 -12.36 8.05
C ALA A 142 -11.32 -11.62 9.39
N ALA A 143 -10.29 -11.67 10.25
CA ALA A 143 -10.29 -11.01 11.55
C ALA A 143 -10.09 -9.49 11.44
N ILE A 144 -9.57 -9.00 10.30
CA ILE A 144 -9.41 -7.57 10.01
C ILE A 144 -10.56 -7.12 9.11
N GLY A 145 -11.30 -6.10 9.52
CA GLY A 145 -12.46 -5.57 8.80
C GLY A 145 -12.21 -4.26 8.06
N ALA A 146 -11.25 -3.48 8.55
CA ALA A 146 -10.88 -2.20 7.93
C ALA A 146 -9.37 -2.04 7.84
N ALA A 147 -8.90 -1.41 6.77
CA ALA A 147 -7.50 -1.03 6.60
C ALA A 147 -7.39 0.47 6.31
N TYR A 148 -6.58 1.16 7.10
CA TYR A 148 -6.20 2.55 6.89
C TYR A 148 -4.80 2.60 6.30
N PHE A 149 -4.68 3.06 5.07
CA PHE A 149 -3.40 3.26 4.40
C PHE A 149 -2.88 4.66 4.75
N LEU A 150 -2.03 4.71 5.78
CA LEU A 150 -1.52 5.97 6.34
C LEU A 150 -0.53 6.66 5.41
N VAL A 151 0.10 5.90 4.52
CA VAL A 151 1.16 6.38 3.63
C VAL A 151 0.91 5.81 2.25
N LEU A 152 1.13 6.60 1.21
CA LEU A 152 1.12 6.09 -0.16
C LEU A 152 2.11 4.93 -0.29
N PRO A 153 1.69 3.74 -0.75
CA PRO A 153 2.60 2.64 -1.01
C PRO A 153 3.71 3.07 -1.97
N HIS A 154 4.92 2.82 -1.56
CA HIS A 154 6.09 3.21 -2.34
C HIS A 154 7.16 2.12 -2.20
N PRO A 155 7.83 1.71 -3.29
CA PRO A 155 9.00 0.86 -3.19
C PRO A 155 10.02 1.50 -2.24
N SER A 156 10.57 0.73 -1.30
CA SER A 156 11.67 1.23 -0.47
C SER A 156 12.83 1.62 -1.37
N PRO A 157 13.57 2.71 -1.07
CA PRO A 157 14.78 3.04 -1.82
C PRO A 157 15.80 1.88 -1.87
N ASP A 158 15.80 1.04 -0.83
CA ASP A 158 16.68 -0.14 -0.73
C ASP A 158 16.09 -1.39 -1.40
N ASP A 159 14.84 -1.33 -1.88
CA ASP A 159 14.18 -2.45 -2.53
C ASP A 159 14.36 -2.38 -4.05
N LEU A 160 15.31 -3.15 -4.52
CA LEU A 160 15.60 -3.28 -5.96
C LEU A 160 14.55 -4.09 -6.73
N SER A 161 13.53 -4.64 -6.08
CA SER A 161 12.51 -5.50 -6.72
C SER A 161 11.82 -4.79 -7.87
N TYR A 162 11.46 -3.51 -7.71
CA TYR A 162 10.87 -2.70 -8.78
C TYR A 162 11.81 -2.60 -10.00
N ALA A 163 13.07 -2.24 -9.77
CA ALA A 163 14.06 -2.12 -10.84
C ALA A 163 14.32 -3.48 -11.51
N ILE A 164 14.40 -4.58 -10.74
CA ILE A 164 14.57 -5.93 -11.25
C ILE A 164 13.36 -6.35 -12.10
N HIS A 165 12.14 -6.14 -11.63
CA HIS A 165 10.94 -6.48 -12.39
C HIS A 165 10.82 -5.64 -13.67
N SER A 166 11.10 -4.34 -13.60
CA SER A 166 11.06 -3.45 -14.75
C SER A 166 12.09 -3.82 -15.81
N ILE A 167 13.33 -4.15 -15.41
CA ILE A 167 14.35 -4.57 -16.38
C ILE A 167 14.06 -5.94 -17.00
N ASN A 168 13.51 -6.87 -16.21
CA ASN A 168 13.11 -8.18 -16.74
C ASN A 168 11.99 -8.06 -17.78
N ARG A 169 10.97 -7.25 -17.49
CA ARG A 169 9.91 -6.96 -18.45
C ARG A 169 10.47 -6.30 -19.70
N TRP A 170 11.26 -5.22 -19.54
CA TRP A 170 11.92 -4.57 -20.67
C TRP A 170 12.72 -5.59 -21.52
N ALA A 171 13.45 -6.49 -20.87
CA ALA A 171 14.22 -7.53 -21.58
C ALA A 171 13.32 -8.46 -22.39
N ILE A 172 12.18 -8.92 -21.85
CA ILE A 172 11.22 -9.78 -22.52
C ILE A 172 10.58 -9.06 -23.72
N GLU A 173 10.23 -7.80 -23.59
CA GLU A 173 9.61 -7.00 -24.64
C GLU A 173 10.60 -6.66 -25.77
N ASN A 174 11.87 -6.45 -25.42
CA ASN A 174 12.87 -5.93 -26.34
C ASN A 174 13.86 -6.98 -26.92
N TYR A 175 13.83 -8.23 -26.45
CA TYR A 175 14.80 -9.23 -26.94
C TYR A 175 14.68 -9.52 -28.45
N LYS A 176 13.47 -9.40 -29.01
CA LYS A 176 13.21 -9.60 -30.45
C LYS A 176 13.72 -8.44 -31.30
N THR A 177 13.91 -7.26 -30.72
CA THR A 177 14.41 -6.06 -31.41
C THR A 177 15.93 -5.90 -31.28
N ALA A 178 16.60 -6.87 -30.66
CA ALA A 178 18.04 -6.85 -30.53
C ALA A 178 18.70 -6.96 -31.93
N THR A 179 19.72 -6.13 -32.15
CA THR A 179 20.42 -6.00 -33.42
C THR A 179 21.91 -6.33 -33.28
N GLY A 180 22.48 -7.03 -34.25
CA GLY A 180 23.90 -7.35 -34.30
C GLY A 180 24.20 -8.23 -35.54
N LYS A 181 25.43 -8.16 -36.02
CA LYS A 181 25.88 -8.95 -37.20
C LYS A 181 26.07 -10.44 -36.89
N ASN A 182 26.26 -10.75 -35.62
CA ASN A 182 26.41 -12.12 -35.12
C ASN A 182 25.91 -12.21 -33.70
N LEU A 183 25.78 -13.43 -33.13
CA LEU A 183 25.24 -13.67 -31.78
C LEU A 183 26.02 -12.97 -30.67
N LYS A 184 27.35 -12.83 -30.81
CA LYS A 184 28.18 -12.15 -29.83
C LYS A 184 27.89 -10.65 -29.79
N GLU A 185 27.83 -10.02 -30.95
CA GLU A 185 27.53 -8.58 -31.07
C GLU A 185 26.09 -8.29 -30.62
N LEU A 186 25.14 -9.12 -31.04
CA LEU A 186 23.74 -9.03 -30.60
C LEU A 186 23.61 -9.09 -29.07
N GLY A 187 24.27 -10.08 -28.44
CA GLY A 187 24.27 -10.22 -27.00
C GLY A 187 24.95 -9.06 -26.26
N THR A 188 26.04 -8.50 -26.85
CA THR A 188 26.71 -7.32 -26.26
C THR A 188 25.82 -6.09 -26.34
N ASN A 189 25.27 -5.80 -27.53
CA ASN A 189 24.40 -4.64 -27.74
C ASN A 189 23.14 -4.70 -26.86
N PHE A 190 22.57 -5.89 -26.69
CA PHE A 190 21.41 -6.07 -25.79
C PHE A 190 21.77 -5.81 -24.35
N ARG A 191 22.89 -6.36 -23.84
CA ARG A 191 23.34 -6.10 -22.46
C ARG A 191 23.65 -4.63 -22.20
N ASP A 192 24.26 -3.93 -23.15
CA ASP A 192 24.56 -2.50 -23.03
C ASP A 192 23.29 -1.65 -22.96
N LYS A 193 22.25 -2.03 -23.73
CA LYS A 193 20.93 -1.39 -23.64
C LYS A 193 20.26 -1.68 -22.30
N ALA A 194 20.27 -2.94 -21.85
CA ALA A 194 19.73 -3.37 -20.58
C ALA A 194 20.42 -2.66 -19.40
N TYR A 195 21.76 -2.53 -19.45
CA TYR A 195 22.52 -1.83 -18.42
C TYR A 195 22.19 -0.34 -18.35
N ARG A 196 22.03 0.33 -19.49
CA ARG A 196 21.59 1.73 -19.53
C ARG A 196 20.19 1.91 -18.95
N GLN A 197 19.25 1.00 -19.26
CA GLN A 197 17.92 1.00 -18.70
C GLN A 197 17.95 0.75 -17.19
N TRP A 198 18.76 -0.18 -16.73
CA TRP A 198 18.98 -0.43 -15.30
C TRP A 198 19.47 0.81 -14.56
N LEU A 199 20.52 1.47 -15.08
CA LEU A 199 21.03 2.72 -14.47
C LEU A 199 19.96 3.81 -14.45
N ARG A 200 19.15 3.93 -15.50
CA ARG A 200 18.04 4.86 -15.53
C ARG A 200 17.04 4.58 -14.42
N LEU A 201 16.63 3.34 -14.24
CA LEU A 201 15.69 2.93 -13.19
C LEU A 201 16.23 3.19 -11.77
N LEU A 202 17.52 2.95 -11.54
CA LEU A 202 18.16 3.20 -10.24
C LEU A 202 18.25 4.70 -9.89
N HIS A 203 18.39 5.57 -10.89
CA HIS A 203 18.53 7.02 -10.68
C HIS A 203 17.21 7.79 -10.83
N LEU A 204 16.13 7.13 -11.25
CA LEU A 204 14.82 7.78 -11.34
C LEU A 204 14.34 8.15 -9.92
N PRO A 205 14.11 9.44 -9.65
CA PRO A 205 13.32 9.79 -8.49
C PRO A 205 11.94 9.19 -8.72
N ILE A 206 11.56 8.21 -7.90
CA ILE A 206 10.26 7.51 -8.02
C ILE A 206 9.16 8.47 -7.57
N ARG A 207 8.82 9.41 -8.43
CA ARG A 207 7.70 10.34 -8.26
C ARG A 207 6.76 10.11 -9.42
N LEU A 208 5.48 9.85 -9.15
CA LEU A 208 4.47 9.60 -10.19
C LEU A 208 4.55 10.62 -11.33
N ARG A 209 4.70 11.92 -10.99
CA ARG A 209 4.76 13.02 -11.96
C ARG A 209 5.98 13.04 -12.88
N THR A 210 7.04 12.30 -12.56
CA THR A 210 8.30 12.32 -13.32
C THR A 210 8.54 11.04 -14.12
N LEU A 211 7.69 10.04 -13.93
CA LEU A 211 7.75 8.80 -14.70
C LEU A 211 7.18 9.01 -16.10
N ASP A 212 7.80 8.41 -17.10
CA ASP A 212 7.17 8.24 -18.41
C ASP A 212 6.00 7.25 -18.32
N GLU A 213 5.14 7.22 -19.32
CA GLU A 213 3.90 6.46 -19.33
C GLU A 213 4.12 4.97 -19.07
N GLU A 214 5.15 4.37 -19.67
CA GLU A 214 5.48 2.94 -19.51
C GLU A 214 5.90 2.62 -18.08
N ASN A 215 6.80 3.41 -17.49
CA ASN A 215 7.24 3.22 -16.11
C ASN A 215 6.12 3.55 -15.11
N LEU A 216 5.28 4.53 -15.41
CA LEU A 216 4.12 4.87 -14.60
C LEU A 216 3.11 3.72 -14.56
N LYS A 217 2.78 3.15 -15.72
CA LYS A 217 1.90 1.97 -15.84
C LYS A 217 2.47 0.76 -15.10
N ALA A 218 3.77 0.54 -15.22
CA ALA A 218 4.47 -0.51 -14.49
C ALA A 218 4.35 -0.35 -12.97
N MET A 219 4.56 0.87 -12.47
CA MET A 219 4.45 1.18 -11.05
C MET A 219 3.01 0.99 -10.54
N HIS A 220 2.02 1.39 -11.33
CA HIS A 220 0.62 1.15 -10.98
C HIS A 220 0.32 -0.35 -10.86
N TRP A 221 0.85 -1.20 -11.76
CA TRP A 221 0.70 -2.66 -11.65
C TRP A 221 1.33 -3.21 -10.37
N ASP A 222 2.56 -2.84 -10.04
CA ASP A 222 3.24 -3.32 -8.84
C ASP A 222 2.46 -2.96 -7.56
N ILE A 223 1.98 -1.70 -7.48
CA ILE A 223 1.19 -1.25 -6.34
C ILE A 223 -0.19 -1.94 -6.32
N THR A 224 -0.83 -2.13 -7.48
CA THR A 224 -2.10 -2.87 -7.58
C THR A 224 -1.98 -4.27 -6.99
N VAL A 225 -0.93 -5.01 -7.36
CA VAL A 225 -0.68 -6.37 -6.85
C VAL A 225 -0.46 -6.34 -5.34
N SER A 226 0.38 -5.42 -4.85
CA SER A 226 0.67 -5.27 -3.42
C SER A 226 -0.59 -4.96 -2.61
N LEU A 227 -1.38 -3.99 -3.04
CA LEU A 227 -2.64 -3.61 -2.38
C LEU A 227 -3.65 -4.77 -2.41
N TRP A 228 -3.80 -5.41 -3.58
CA TRP A 228 -4.75 -6.52 -3.72
C TRP A 228 -4.38 -7.71 -2.83
N GLN A 229 -3.10 -8.03 -2.67
CA GLN A 229 -2.67 -9.08 -1.76
C GLN A 229 -3.09 -8.81 -0.30
N VAL A 230 -3.04 -7.57 0.14
CA VAL A 230 -3.50 -7.16 1.48
C VAL A 230 -5.03 -7.17 1.55
N VAL A 231 -5.71 -6.52 0.60
CA VAL A 231 -7.18 -6.44 0.54
C VAL A 231 -7.80 -7.84 0.47
N GLY A 232 -7.23 -8.75 -0.32
CA GLY A 232 -7.68 -10.13 -0.41
C GLY A 232 -7.68 -10.89 0.93
N ARG A 233 -6.90 -10.44 1.92
CA ARG A 233 -6.92 -11.00 3.28
C ARG A 233 -8.07 -10.48 4.12
N LEU A 234 -8.53 -9.26 3.84
CA LEU A 234 -9.63 -8.63 4.56
C LEU A 234 -11.00 -9.18 4.11
N ILE A 235 -11.07 -9.78 2.91
CA ILE A 235 -12.31 -10.35 2.35
C ILE A 235 -12.40 -11.88 2.45
N ARG A 236 -11.48 -12.51 3.16
CA ARG A 236 -11.51 -13.98 3.33
C ARG A 236 -12.77 -14.43 4.03
N GLY A 237 -13.22 -15.63 3.65
CA GLY A 237 -14.48 -16.19 4.14
C GLY A 237 -15.72 -15.44 3.63
N GLY A 238 -15.60 -14.59 2.61
CA GLY A 238 -16.70 -13.76 2.12
C GLY A 238 -16.97 -12.51 2.97
N SER A 239 -16.01 -12.13 3.82
CA SER A 239 -16.14 -10.96 4.69
C SER A 239 -16.17 -9.65 3.90
N ASN A 240 -16.93 -8.67 4.36
CA ASN A 240 -16.85 -7.31 3.86
C ASN A 240 -15.56 -6.65 4.34
N ALA A 241 -14.99 -5.75 3.53
CA ALA A 241 -13.80 -5.00 3.90
C ALA A 241 -14.01 -3.51 3.62
N GLU A 242 -13.37 -2.68 4.42
CA GLU A 242 -13.38 -1.22 4.28
C GLU A 242 -11.94 -0.70 4.14
N LEU A 243 -11.72 0.15 3.15
CA LEU A 243 -10.41 0.71 2.80
C LEU A 243 -10.45 2.22 2.96
N PHE A 244 -9.52 2.77 3.74
CA PHE A 244 -9.40 4.19 4.00
C PHE A 244 -8.02 4.69 3.57
N TRP A 245 -7.99 5.67 2.66
CA TRP A 245 -6.79 6.27 2.10
C TRP A 245 -6.51 7.59 2.80
N CYS A 246 -5.46 7.66 3.63
CA CYS A 246 -5.26 8.76 4.58
C CYS A 246 -4.24 9.80 4.12
N ASP A 247 -3.21 9.40 3.34
CA ASP A 247 -2.22 10.34 2.81
C ASP A 247 -2.84 11.18 1.67
N ALA A 248 -2.73 12.50 1.74
CA ALA A 248 -3.20 13.40 0.68
C ALA A 248 -2.59 13.11 -0.70
N LYS A 249 -1.54 12.29 -0.79
CA LYS A 249 -0.97 11.79 -2.05
C LYS A 249 -1.85 10.79 -2.80
N PHE A 250 -2.85 10.21 -2.14
CA PHE A 250 -3.81 9.36 -2.83
C PHE A 250 -4.71 10.13 -3.79
N GLY A 251 -4.92 11.43 -3.56
CA GLY A 251 -5.65 12.34 -4.44
C GLY A 251 -5.16 13.78 -4.24
N VAL A 252 -4.07 14.14 -4.91
CA VAL A 252 -3.36 15.41 -4.66
C VAL A 252 -4.23 16.62 -4.99
N ASN A 253 -4.91 16.61 -6.14
CA ASN A 253 -5.70 17.74 -6.59
C ASN A 253 -6.98 17.87 -5.74
N VAL A 254 -7.65 16.75 -5.47
CA VAL A 254 -8.82 16.71 -4.59
C VAL A 254 -8.46 17.19 -3.18
N ALA A 255 -7.35 16.71 -2.60
CA ALA A 255 -6.90 17.13 -1.26
C ALA A 255 -6.58 18.63 -1.21
N GLN A 256 -6.02 19.19 -2.27
CA GLN A 256 -5.70 20.62 -2.39
C GLN A 256 -6.91 21.49 -2.81
N MET A 257 -8.08 20.87 -3.01
CA MET A 257 -9.28 21.56 -3.53
C MET A 257 -9.01 22.30 -4.85
N ASN A 258 -8.16 21.72 -5.71
CA ASN A 258 -7.88 22.27 -7.03
C ASN A 258 -9.08 22.05 -7.95
N GLU A 259 -9.29 22.95 -8.92
CA GLU A 259 -10.32 22.78 -9.97
C GLU A 259 -10.02 21.60 -10.92
N GLN A 260 -8.77 21.17 -10.99
CA GLN A 260 -8.34 20.06 -11.84
C GLN A 260 -8.58 18.73 -11.15
N GLU A 261 -9.12 17.78 -11.89
CA GLU A 261 -9.23 16.39 -11.45
C GLU A 261 -7.84 15.74 -11.28
N ASP A 262 -7.80 14.71 -10.44
CA ASP A 262 -6.60 13.89 -10.32
C ASP A 262 -6.41 13.01 -11.56
N THR A 263 -5.16 12.77 -11.91
CA THR A 263 -4.73 11.97 -13.05
C THR A 263 -3.87 10.79 -12.58
N PRO A 264 -3.55 9.79 -13.41
CA PRO A 264 -2.61 8.72 -13.05
C PRO A 264 -1.26 9.21 -12.54
N SER A 265 -0.81 10.41 -12.96
CA SER A 265 0.44 11.02 -12.48
C SER A 265 0.31 11.77 -11.15
N THR A 266 -0.90 12.04 -10.66
CA THR A 266 -1.16 12.74 -9.40
C THR A 266 -1.82 11.88 -8.34
N SER A 267 -2.51 10.81 -8.75
CA SER A 267 -3.18 9.86 -7.85
C SER A 267 -2.92 8.41 -8.28
N ILE A 268 -2.43 7.62 -7.33
CA ILE A 268 -2.25 6.19 -7.56
C ILE A 268 -3.59 5.47 -7.75
N LEU A 269 -4.66 5.92 -7.08
CA LEU A 269 -5.98 5.30 -7.18
C LEU A 269 -6.60 5.55 -8.55
N VAL A 270 -6.45 6.76 -9.08
CA VAL A 270 -6.84 7.07 -10.47
C VAL A 270 -6.03 6.21 -11.44
N GLY A 271 -4.71 6.09 -11.21
CA GLY A 271 -3.87 5.23 -12.05
C GLY A 271 -4.25 3.75 -12.01
N ILE A 272 -4.64 3.22 -10.86
CA ILE A 272 -5.12 1.83 -10.73
C ILE A 272 -6.47 1.66 -11.42
N ARG A 273 -7.41 2.61 -11.25
CA ARG A 273 -8.69 2.60 -11.95
C ARG A 273 -8.48 2.54 -13.46
N ASP A 274 -7.73 3.49 -13.99
CA ASP A 274 -7.52 3.63 -15.44
C ASP A 274 -6.74 2.44 -16.02
N LEU A 275 -5.83 1.85 -15.23
CA LEU A 275 -5.10 0.64 -15.57
C LEU A 275 -5.99 -0.59 -15.73
N LEU A 276 -6.98 -0.73 -14.84
CA LEU A 276 -7.88 -1.88 -14.80
C LEU A 276 -9.12 -1.70 -15.70
N GLN A 277 -9.57 -0.47 -15.92
CA GLN A 277 -10.79 -0.11 -16.65
C GLN A 277 -10.94 -0.82 -18.00
N PRO A 278 -9.91 -0.92 -18.89
CA PRO A 278 -10.03 -1.60 -20.19
C PRO A 278 -10.42 -3.08 -20.11
N TYR A 279 -10.19 -3.72 -18.96
CA TYR A 279 -10.57 -5.12 -18.74
C TYR A 279 -12.03 -5.27 -18.28
N PHE A 280 -12.67 -4.21 -17.79
CA PHE A 280 -14.03 -4.24 -17.23
C PHE A 280 -15.06 -3.60 -18.13
N GLU A 281 -14.66 -2.65 -18.97
CA GLU A 281 -15.52 -2.01 -19.94
C GLU A 281 -15.43 -2.69 -21.31
N ASP A 282 -16.47 -2.53 -22.12
CA ASP A 282 -16.50 -3.00 -23.51
C ASP A 282 -15.76 -1.97 -24.41
N SER A 283 -14.44 -1.89 -24.24
CA SER A 283 -13.58 -1.14 -25.15
C SER A 283 -13.18 -2.00 -26.33
N GLU A 284 -13.25 -1.45 -27.54
CA GLU A 284 -12.73 -2.09 -28.76
C GLU A 284 -11.19 -2.25 -28.76
N GLU A 285 -10.49 -1.73 -27.75
CA GLU A 285 -9.06 -1.87 -27.60
C GLU A 285 -8.70 -3.31 -27.29
N GLN A 286 -7.72 -3.80 -28.05
CA GLN A 286 -7.13 -5.13 -28.20
C GLN A 286 -6.66 -5.83 -26.89
N THR A 287 -7.49 -5.87 -25.87
CA THR A 287 -7.20 -6.75 -24.73
C THR A 287 -7.49 -8.19 -25.15
N ASN A 288 -6.49 -9.05 -25.03
CA ASN A 288 -6.67 -10.49 -25.25
C ASN A 288 -7.83 -10.99 -24.39
N LYS A 289 -8.78 -11.71 -24.99
CA LYS A 289 -9.97 -12.23 -24.31
C LYS A 289 -9.63 -13.04 -23.04
N ILE A 290 -8.52 -13.79 -23.07
CA ILE A 290 -8.04 -14.58 -21.93
C ILE A 290 -7.57 -13.65 -20.81
N ASP A 291 -6.77 -12.62 -21.13
CA ASP A 291 -6.30 -11.67 -20.13
C ASP A 291 -7.46 -10.90 -19.49
N LYS A 292 -8.47 -10.52 -20.32
CA LYS A 292 -9.70 -9.89 -19.82
C LYS A 292 -10.41 -10.78 -18.81
N GLN A 293 -10.60 -12.07 -19.12
CA GLN A 293 -11.24 -13.02 -18.21
C GLN A 293 -10.44 -13.22 -16.91
N ILE A 294 -9.11 -13.32 -16.99
CA ILE A 294 -8.24 -13.49 -15.81
C ILE A 294 -8.32 -12.25 -14.92
N VAL A 295 -8.15 -11.07 -15.49
CA VAL A 295 -8.19 -9.81 -14.71
C VAL A 295 -9.56 -9.59 -14.09
N GLN A 296 -10.65 -9.85 -14.82
CA GLN A 296 -12.00 -9.78 -14.28
C GLN A 296 -12.21 -10.73 -13.12
N ALA A 297 -11.77 -11.99 -13.23
CA ALA A 297 -11.93 -12.98 -12.18
C ALA A 297 -11.12 -12.61 -10.91
N LEU A 298 -9.92 -12.04 -11.08
CA LEU A 298 -9.03 -11.74 -9.96
C LEU A 298 -9.31 -10.40 -9.30
N TYR A 299 -9.63 -9.36 -10.07
CA TYR A 299 -9.60 -7.97 -9.57
C TYR A 299 -10.97 -7.27 -9.52
N ARG A 300 -12.07 -7.91 -9.95
CA ARG A 300 -13.39 -7.24 -9.98
C ARG A 300 -13.77 -6.56 -8.66
N PRO A 301 -13.74 -7.23 -7.49
CA PRO A 301 -14.15 -6.58 -6.25
C PRO A 301 -13.25 -5.39 -5.87
N PHE A 302 -11.98 -5.45 -6.26
CA PHE A 302 -11.01 -4.38 -6.01
C PHE A 302 -11.21 -3.22 -6.99
N TYR A 303 -11.41 -3.52 -8.28
CA TYR A 303 -11.72 -2.50 -9.28
C TYR A 303 -12.98 -1.74 -8.91
N ASP A 304 -14.06 -2.45 -8.58
CA ASP A 304 -15.33 -1.83 -8.19
C ASP A 304 -15.16 -0.92 -6.96
N ALA A 305 -14.34 -1.33 -5.99
CA ALA A 305 -14.04 -0.52 -4.81
C ALA A 305 -13.25 0.75 -5.15
N ILE A 306 -12.20 0.61 -5.97
CA ILE A 306 -11.34 1.76 -6.37
C ILE A 306 -12.12 2.72 -7.26
N ALA A 307 -12.88 2.22 -8.25
CA ALA A 307 -13.66 3.06 -9.18
C ALA A 307 -14.77 3.85 -8.48
N ASN A 308 -15.24 3.38 -7.32
CA ASN A 308 -16.27 4.03 -6.50
C ASN A 308 -15.69 4.58 -5.19
N THR A 309 -14.40 4.95 -5.16
CA THR A 309 -13.80 5.52 -3.95
C THR A 309 -14.47 6.84 -3.60
N LYS A 310 -15.17 6.86 -2.46
CA LYS A 310 -15.85 8.05 -1.95
C LYS A 310 -14.85 9.18 -1.71
N ASN A 311 -15.26 10.41 -1.99
CA ASN A 311 -14.49 11.65 -1.86
C ASN A 311 -13.26 11.75 -2.80
N LEU A 312 -13.11 10.86 -3.79
CA LEU A 312 -12.04 10.95 -4.78
C LEU A 312 -12.58 11.19 -6.20
N PHE A 313 -13.73 10.60 -6.51
CA PHE A 313 -14.42 10.72 -7.81
C PHE A 313 -15.79 11.35 -7.64
#